data_513cacf8678c8ed0f2cb786028f37a4e
#
_entry.id   513cacf8678c8ed0f2cb786028f37a4e
#
_cell.length_a   1.000
_cell.length_b   1.000
_cell.length_c   1.000
_cell.angle_alpha   90.00
_cell.angle_beta   90.00
_cell.angle_gamma   90.00
#
_symmetry.space_group_name_H-M   'P 1'
#
loop_
_entity.id
_entity.type
_entity.pdbx_description
1 polymer ?
#
loop_
_entity_poly.entity_id
_entity_poly.type
_entity_poly.pdbx_seq_one_letter_code
_entity_poly.pdbx_strand_id
1 'polypeptide(L)'
;MDEILAYLTHVPAWYLATSEDGQPHVRPFSFAAKEDGKIWFVTATYKDVYEELVANPKMEGCSWWVGHGWLVFSGEAVFGDVSEEMRVAAYEHLTGLGEDHDGPDDPRLAFFHVDHMRARIDDIDGSHRQIEL
;
A
#
# COMPACT_ATOMS: atom_id res chain seq x y z
N MET A 1 3.40 10.02 -9.36
CA MET A 1 3.95 9.13 -8.28
C MET A 1 4.14 9.85 -6.96
N ASP A 2 4.82 11.00 -6.98
CA ASP A 2 5.13 11.71 -5.73
C ASP A 2 3.89 12.23 -5.02
N GLU A 3 2.88 12.66 -5.77
CA GLU A 3 1.61 13.08 -5.19
C GLU A 3 0.90 11.91 -4.49
N ILE A 4 0.89 10.74 -5.10
CA ILE A 4 0.31 9.53 -4.50
C ILE A 4 1.04 9.21 -3.19
N LEU A 5 2.37 9.20 -3.23
CA LEU A 5 3.18 8.91 -2.05
C LEU A 5 2.89 9.89 -0.91
N ALA A 6 2.70 11.18 -1.24
CA ALA A 6 2.37 12.20 -0.23
C ALA A 6 1.07 11.85 0.51
N TYR A 7 0.02 11.46 -0.22
CA TYR A 7 -1.25 11.07 0.41
C TYR A 7 -1.13 9.82 1.29
N LEU A 8 -0.18 8.94 0.99
CA LEU A 8 0.02 7.71 1.75
C LEU A 8 0.91 7.90 2.97
N THR A 9 1.78 8.92 2.96
CA THR A 9 2.77 9.13 4.03
C THR A 9 2.42 10.27 4.99
N HIS A 10 1.53 11.18 4.61
CA HIS A 10 1.08 12.29 5.47
C HIS A 10 -0.11 11.93 6.36
N VAL A 11 -0.49 10.67 6.38
CA VAL A 11 -1.58 10.15 7.21
C VAL A 11 -1.06 9.00 8.07
N PRO A 12 -1.66 8.74 9.24
CA PRO A 12 -1.20 7.63 10.09
C PRO A 12 -1.46 6.27 9.49
N ALA A 13 -2.50 6.14 8.67
CA ALA A 13 -2.84 4.89 7.99
C ALA A 13 -3.62 5.18 6.72
N TRP A 14 -3.48 4.33 5.73
CA TRP A 14 -4.34 4.27 4.56
C TRP A 14 -4.99 2.88 4.52
N TYR A 15 -5.97 2.66 3.67
CA TYR A 15 -6.78 1.45 3.71
C TYR A 15 -6.73 0.74 2.38
N LEU A 16 -6.54 -0.59 2.43
CA LEU A 16 -6.41 -1.43 1.26
C LEU A 16 -7.55 -2.45 1.24
N ALA A 17 -8.27 -2.48 0.13
CA ALA A 17 -9.35 -3.42 -0.10
C ALA A 17 -8.91 -4.51 -1.07
N THR A 18 -9.30 -5.73 -0.74
CA THR A 18 -9.11 -6.92 -1.56
C THR A 18 -10.45 -7.62 -1.74
N SER A 19 -10.50 -8.63 -2.59
CA SER A 19 -11.71 -9.43 -2.80
C SER A 19 -11.35 -10.91 -2.73
N GLU A 20 -12.14 -11.66 -1.97
CA GLU A 20 -12.00 -13.11 -1.84
C GLU A 20 -13.36 -13.74 -2.12
N ASP A 21 -13.45 -14.50 -3.22
CA ASP A 21 -14.70 -15.18 -3.63
C ASP A 21 -15.90 -14.24 -3.66
N GLY A 22 -15.69 -13.00 -4.13
CA GLY A 22 -16.73 -11.98 -4.20
C GLY A 22 -16.95 -11.20 -2.90
N GLN A 23 -16.32 -11.60 -1.79
CA GLN A 23 -16.40 -10.85 -0.53
C GLN A 23 -15.29 -9.81 -0.47
N PRO A 24 -15.62 -8.51 -0.33
CA PRO A 24 -14.60 -7.49 -0.12
C PRO A 24 -14.08 -7.52 1.31
N HIS A 25 -12.78 -7.29 1.45
CA HIS A 25 -12.10 -7.14 2.73
C HIS A 25 -11.32 -5.84 2.73
N VAL A 26 -11.23 -5.16 3.87
CA VAL A 26 -10.47 -3.92 4.01
C VAL A 26 -9.66 -3.95 5.32
N ARG A 27 -8.45 -3.40 5.27
CA ARG A 27 -7.57 -3.27 6.44
C ARG A 27 -6.67 -2.06 6.31
N PRO A 28 -6.16 -1.55 7.44
CA PRO A 28 -5.20 -0.45 7.41
C PRO A 28 -3.82 -0.91 6.96
N PHE A 29 -3.13 0.00 6.27
CA PHE A 29 -1.73 -0.09 5.91
C PHE A 29 -1.06 1.22 6.29
N SER A 30 0.23 1.23 6.51
CA SER A 30 0.91 2.47 6.90
C SER A 30 2.24 2.70 6.18
N PHE A 31 2.96 1.65 5.78
CA PHE A 31 4.24 1.80 5.09
C PHE A 31 4.03 2.01 3.60
N ALA A 32 4.70 3.03 3.05
CA ALA A 32 4.81 3.25 1.62
C ALA A 32 6.13 3.97 1.35
N ALA A 33 6.90 3.50 0.37
CA ALA A 33 8.16 4.12 -0.01
C ALA A 33 8.42 3.91 -1.49
N LYS A 34 9.18 4.84 -2.09
CA LYS A 34 9.48 4.82 -3.52
C LYS A 34 10.84 4.19 -3.78
N GLU A 35 10.88 3.30 -4.78
CA GLU A 35 12.12 2.70 -5.26
C GLU A 35 11.92 2.31 -6.73
N ASP A 36 12.91 2.63 -7.57
CA ASP A 36 12.89 2.31 -9.00
C ASP A 36 11.62 2.79 -9.72
N GLY A 37 11.16 4.00 -9.38
CA GLY A 37 9.98 4.60 -10.01
C GLY A 37 8.65 3.98 -9.60
N LYS A 38 8.63 3.10 -8.60
CA LYS A 38 7.44 2.44 -8.09
C LYS A 38 7.25 2.75 -6.62
N ILE A 39 6.00 2.70 -6.17
CA ILE A 39 5.69 2.78 -4.75
C ILE A 39 5.55 1.34 -4.23
N TRP A 40 6.31 1.03 -3.19
CA TRP A 40 6.34 -0.28 -2.57
C TRP A 40 5.64 -0.26 -1.22
N PHE A 41 4.97 -1.35 -0.94
CA PHE A 41 4.25 -1.62 0.30
C PHE A 41 4.80 -2.90 0.92
N VAL A 42 4.58 -3.08 2.22
CA VAL A 42 5.02 -4.29 2.92
C VAL A 42 3.85 -4.94 3.65
N THR A 43 3.79 -6.25 3.58
CA THR A 43 2.92 -7.08 4.39
C THR A 43 3.72 -8.30 4.87
N ALA A 44 3.05 -9.29 5.41
CA ALA A 44 3.71 -10.52 5.85
C ALA A 44 2.94 -11.75 5.33
N THR A 45 3.67 -12.80 5.03
CA THR A 45 3.11 -14.02 4.42
C THR A 45 2.08 -14.73 5.28
N TYR A 46 2.06 -14.48 6.60
CA TYR A 46 1.09 -15.08 7.52
C TYR A 46 -0.22 -14.29 7.62
N LYS A 47 -0.32 -13.13 6.96
CA LYS A 47 -1.52 -12.29 7.01
C LYS A 47 -2.50 -12.68 5.91
N ASP A 48 -3.80 -12.54 6.19
CA ASP A 48 -4.85 -12.84 5.23
C ASP A 48 -4.72 -12.04 3.94
N VAL A 49 -4.31 -10.78 4.03
CA VAL A 49 -4.13 -9.92 2.86
C VAL A 49 -3.12 -10.49 1.86
N TYR A 50 -2.06 -11.13 2.35
CA TYR A 50 -1.07 -11.75 1.48
C TYR A 50 -1.73 -12.87 0.65
N GLU A 51 -2.43 -13.78 1.31
CA GLU A 51 -3.11 -14.89 0.63
C GLU A 51 -4.17 -14.39 -0.34
N GLU A 52 -4.92 -13.36 0.05
CA GLU A 52 -5.96 -12.77 -0.81
C GLU A 52 -5.35 -12.16 -2.07
N LEU A 53 -4.25 -11.42 -1.96
CA LEU A 53 -3.59 -10.80 -3.11
C LEU A 53 -2.89 -11.82 -4.00
N VAL A 54 -2.38 -12.91 -3.45
CA VAL A 54 -1.81 -14.01 -4.25
C VAL A 54 -2.91 -14.68 -5.07
N ALA A 55 -4.07 -14.91 -4.48
CA ALA A 55 -5.20 -15.56 -5.16
C ALA A 55 -5.89 -14.61 -6.16
N ASN A 56 -6.01 -13.32 -5.82
CA ASN A 56 -6.61 -12.31 -6.67
C ASN A 56 -5.85 -10.99 -6.47
N PRO A 57 -4.99 -10.59 -7.41
CA PRO A 57 -4.13 -9.41 -7.24
C PRO A 57 -4.86 -8.07 -7.33
N LYS A 58 -6.11 -8.06 -7.75
CA LYS A 58 -6.88 -6.81 -7.87
C LYS A 58 -7.12 -6.20 -6.51
N MET A 59 -6.83 -4.90 -6.40
CA MET A 59 -6.95 -4.18 -5.14
C MET A 59 -7.35 -2.73 -5.38
N GLU A 60 -7.86 -2.11 -4.32
CA GLU A 60 -8.11 -0.67 -4.28
C GLU A 60 -7.66 -0.13 -2.93
N GLY A 61 -6.99 1.02 -2.97
CA GLY A 61 -6.54 1.70 -1.77
C GLY A 61 -7.16 3.08 -1.65
N CYS A 62 -7.30 3.55 -0.43
CA CYS A 62 -7.86 4.87 -0.13
C CYS A 62 -7.13 5.51 1.04
N SER A 63 -6.84 6.81 0.92
CA SER A 63 -6.19 7.58 1.97
C SER A 63 -6.84 8.94 2.06
N TRP A 64 -7.34 9.31 3.24
CA TRP A 64 -7.95 10.61 3.48
C TRP A 64 -6.95 11.54 4.17
N TRP A 65 -6.51 12.55 3.43
CA TRP A 65 -5.64 13.60 3.95
C TRP A 65 -6.50 14.85 4.20
N VAL A 66 -6.88 15.06 5.45
CA VAL A 66 -7.79 16.15 5.85
C VAL A 66 -7.29 17.50 5.32
N GLY A 67 -8.17 18.21 4.62
CA GLY A 67 -7.85 19.49 3.98
C GLY A 67 -7.34 19.36 2.53
N HIS A 68 -7.08 18.13 2.06
CA HIS A 68 -6.53 17.85 0.73
C HIS A 68 -7.41 16.89 -0.10
N GLY A 69 -8.56 16.45 0.45
CA GLY A 69 -9.37 15.42 -0.18
C GLY A 69 -8.84 14.02 0.11
N TRP A 70 -9.26 13.04 -0.67
CA TRP A 70 -8.77 11.68 -0.49
C TRP A 70 -8.33 11.06 -1.81
N LEU A 71 -7.27 10.27 -1.68
CA LEU A 71 -6.73 9.47 -2.77
C LEU A 71 -7.50 8.17 -2.89
N VAL A 72 -7.86 7.81 -4.12
CA VAL A 72 -8.32 6.46 -4.44
C VAL A 72 -7.43 5.93 -5.55
N PHE A 73 -6.82 4.79 -5.35
CA PHE A 73 -6.00 4.15 -6.37
C PHE A 73 -6.32 2.67 -6.46
N SER A 74 -6.19 2.13 -7.66
CA SER A 74 -6.49 0.72 -7.90
C SER A 74 -5.49 0.14 -8.90
N GLY A 75 -5.42 -1.17 -8.95
CA GLY A 75 -4.58 -1.91 -9.87
C GLY A 75 -4.40 -3.35 -9.42
N GLU A 76 -3.28 -3.92 -9.79
CA GLU A 76 -2.95 -5.30 -9.49
C GLU A 76 -1.65 -5.37 -8.69
N ALA A 77 -1.70 -6.02 -7.53
CA ALA A 77 -0.53 -6.20 -6.68
C ALA A 77 0.47 -7.16 -7.33
N VAL A 78 1.74 -6.77 -7.32
CA VAL A 78 2.85 -7.60 -7.83
C VAL A 78 3.90 -7.70 -6.72
N PHE A 79 4.10 -8.90 -6.21
CA PHE A 79 5.11 -9.16 -5.19
C PHE A 79 6.49 -9.26 -5.84
N GLY A 80 7.51 -8.74 -5.15
CA GLY A 80 8.87 -8.76 -5.66
C GLY A 80 9.88 -8.39 -4.59
N ASP A 81 11.16 -8.42 -4.98
CA ASP A 81 12.26 -8.08 -4.09
C ASP A 81 12.56 -6.58 -4.14
N VAL A 82 13.03 -6.07 -3.03
CA VAL A 82 13.43 -4.68 -2.85
C VAL A 82 14.87 -4.60 -2.33
N SER A 83 15.42 -3.39 -2.31
CA SER A 83 16.77 -3.16 -1.79
C SER A 83 16.85 -3.45 -0.28
N GLU A 84 18.07 -3.64 0.20
CA GLU A 84 18.32 -3.76 1.65
C GLU A 84 17.87 -2.49 2.39
N GLU A 85 18.07 -1.31 1.80
CA GLU A 85 17.62 -0.04 2.40
C GLU A 85 16.11 -0.05 2.62
N MET A 86 15.35 -0.51 1.64
CA MET A 86 13.90 -0.63 1.74
C MET A 86 13.50 -1.63 2.82
N ARG A 87 14.18 -2.77 2.90
CA ARG A 87 13.93 -3.79 3.92
C ARG A 87 14.16 -3.26 5.32
N VAL A 88 15.25 -2.52 5.53
CA VAL A 88 15.56 -1.90 6.82
C VAL A 88 14.49 -0.88 7.19
N ALA A 89 14.12 0.00 6.27
CA ALA A 89 13.10 1.01 6.51
C ALA A 89 11.74 0.39 6.89
N ALA A 90 11.33 -0.65 6.18
CA ALA A 90 10.08 -1.35 6.45
C ALA A 90 10.14 -2.07 7.81
N TYR A 91 11.23 -2.76 8.09
CA TYR A 91 11.42 -3.46 9.36
C TYR A 91 11.33 -2.48 10.55
N GLU A 92 12.03 -1.36 10.48
CA GLU A 92 12.01 -0.35 11.54
C GLU A 92 10.61 0.25 11.72
N HIS A 93 9.91 0.51 10.61
CA HIS A 93 8.55 1.03 10.65
C HIS A 93 7.60 0.05 11.35
N LEU A 94 7.64 -1.22 10.98
CA LEU A 94 6.79 -2.26 11.57
C LEU A 94 7.10 -2.47 13.05
N THR A 95 8.38 -2.46 13.42
CA THR A 95 8.80 -2.56 14.82
C THR A 95 8.24 -1.38 15.63
N GLY A 96 8.25 -0.18 15.07
CA GLY A 96 7.66 1.01 15.70
C GLY A 96 6.16 0.89 15.93
N LEU A 97 5.47 0.04 15.16
CA LEU A 97 4.04 -0.25 15.33
C LEU A 97 3.79 -1.43 16.28
N GLY A 98 4.83 -2.03 16.84
CA GLY A 98 4.70 -3.21 17.70
C GLY A 98 4.61 -4.53 16.95
N GLU A 99 4.94 -4.53 15.66
CA GLU A 99 4.92 -5.72 14.82
C GLU A 99 6.33 -6.31 14.74
N ASP A 100 6.56 -7.41 15.46
CA ASP A 100 7.89 -8.00 15.60
C ASP A 100 8.22 -9.01 14.49
N HIS A 101 9.40 -8.84 13.91
CA HIS A 101 9.98 -9.75 12.93
C HIS A 101 11.47 -10.03 13.28
N ASP A 102 12.05 -11.02 12.64
CA ASP A 102 13.43 -11.49 12.93
C ASP A 102 14.51 -10.67 12.21
N GLY A 103 14.24 -9.41 11.89
CA GLY A 103 15.17 -8.52 11.21
C GLY A 103 14.69 -8.13 9.81
N PRO A 104 15.46 -7.24 9.13
CA PRO A 104 15.09 -6.76 7.79
C PRO A 104 14.98 -7.86 6.74
N ASP A 105 15.71 -8.95 6.92
CA ASP A 105 15.74 -10.07 5.98
C ASP A 105 14.80 -11.22 6.38
N ASP A 106 13.88 -10.97 7.30
CA ASP A 106 12.89 -11.97 7.70
C ASP A 106 12.10 -12.42 6.45
N PRO A 107 12.12 -13.72 6.10
CA PRO A 107 11.48 -14.22 4.88
C PRO A 107 9.95 -14.10 4.91
N ARG A 108 9.35 -13.82 6.06
CA ARG A 108 7.90 -13.58 6.15
C ARG A 108 7.51 -12.19 5.65
N LEU A 109 8.45 -11.24 5.55
CA LEU A 109 8.17 -9.92 4.98
C LEU A 109 7.95 -10.05 3.47
N ALA A 110 6.83 -9.55 2.98
CA ALA A 110 6.47 -9.59 1.58
C ALA A 110 6.24 -8.17 1.06
N PHE A 111 6.96 -7.81 0.01
CA PHE A 111 6.89 -6.48 -0.60
C PHE A 111 6.12 -6.56 -1.91
N PHE A 112 5.30 -5.55 -2.17
CA PHE A 112 4.56 -5.48 -3.43
C PHE A 112 4.45 -4.04 -3.91
N HIS A 113 4.32 -3.90 -5.22
CA HIS A 113 3.93 -2.66 -5.87
C HIS A 113 2.64 -2.91 -6.65
N VAL A 114 2.10 -1.90 -7.31
CA VAL A 114 0.82 -2.02 -8.01
C VAL A 114 1.04 -1.76 -9.50
N ASP A 115 0.71 -2.74 -10.32
CA ASP A 115 0.70 -2.64 -11.78
C ASP A 115 -0.65 -2.12 -12.27
N HIS A 116 -0.63 -1.50 -13.46
CA HIS A 116 -1.83 -0.97 -14.10
C HIS A 116 -2.58 0.01 -13.19
N MET A 117 -1.81 0.79 -12.44
CA MET A 117 -2.37 1.71 -11.45
C MET A 117 -3.19 2.80 -12.10
N ARG A 118 -4.35 3.06 -11.51
CA ARG A 118 -5.16 4.25 -11.76
C ARG A 118 -5.31 4.97 -10.44
N ALA A 119 -5.25 6.29 -10.46
CA ALA A 119 -5.36 7.08 -9.25
C ALA A 119 -6.11 8.37 -9.50
N ARG A 120 -6.89 8.77 -8.51
CA ARG A 120 -7.63 10.03 -8.54
C ARG A 120 -7.67 10.65 -7.16
N ILE A 121 -7.86 11.96 -7.13
CA ILE A 121 -8.15 12.70 -5.89
C ILE A 121 -9.61 13.12 -5.94
N ASP A 122 -10.37 12.74 -4.94
CA ASP A 122 -11.75 13.14 -4.74
C ASP A 122 -11.83 14.18 -3.62
N ASP A 123 -12.83 15.07 -3.66
CA ASP A 123 -13.02 16.06 -2.61
C ASP A 123 -14.47 16.06 -2.11
N ILE A 124 -14.67 16.64 -0.93
CA ILE A 124 -15.97 16.71 -0.25
C ILE A 124 -17.03 17.41 -1.12
N ASP A 125 -16.62 18.38 -1.94
CA ASP A 125 -17.54 19.11 -2.83
C ASP A 125 -18.01 18.29 -4.04
N GLY A 126 -17.55 17.04 -4.17
CA GLY A 126 -17.88 16.16 -5.29
C GLY A 126 -16.95 16.29 -6.48
N SER A 127 -15.99 17.21 -6.45
CA SER A 127 -15.00 17.30 -7.51
C SER A 127 -14.01 16.14 -7.43
N HIS A 128 -13.44 15.80 -8.58
CA HIS A 128 -12.40 14.78 -8.67
C HIS A 128 -11.47 15.09 -9.83
N ARG A 129 -10.22 14.63 -9.71
CA ARG A 129 -9.26 14.71 -10.81
C ARG A 129 -8.43 13.44 -10.89
N GLN A 130 -8.16 13.01 -12.11
CA GLN A 130 -7.27 11.88 -12.35
C GLN A 130 -5.83 12.32 -12.15
N ILE A 131 -5.01 11.42 -11.61
CA ILE A 131 -3.57 11.63 -11.50
C ILE A 131 -2.91 10.99 -12.72
N GLU A 132 -2.10 11.76 -13.43
CA GLU A 132 -1.29 11.27 -14.54
C GLU A 132 -0.13 10.44 -13.99
N LEU A 133 0.05 9.22 -14.54
CA LEU A 133 1.09 8.28 -14.11
C LEU A 133 2.11 8.01 -15.21
#